data_0d9c6b9e3726360fb876d8f2de61b892
#
_entry.id   0d9c6b9e3726360fb876d8f2de61b892
#
_cell.length_a   1.000
_cell.length_b   1.000
_cell.length_c   1.000
_cell.angle_alpha   90.00
_cell.angle_beta   90.00
_cell.angle_gamma   90.00
#
_symmetry.space_group_name_H-M   'P 1'
#
loop_
_entity.id
_entity.type
_entity.pdbx_description
1 polymer ?
#
loop_
_entity_poly.entity_id
_entity_poly.type
_entity_poly.pdbx_seq_one_letter_code
_entity_poly.pdbx_strand_id
1 'polypeptide(L)'
;MKHPYTSALILAAGSSLRMQGIDKMMLMVGGKTVLEHTLARFSASQTVDEIVVVCSPAIKDFAQTLSIPQKHSILLGGKTRQQSVCAGLRAISAQSQFVAIHDGARPFVSPELIDRVAEAAYACGGAIPGLSVSDTVKRVDGQKTVQETLDRASLVFVQTPQIFSREKFQAFLQAAKGDYTDDSQLFEQNGEAVCVVPGEDTNVKITTPADAAFAEELFRRLS
;
A
#
# COMPACT_ATOMS: atom_id res chain seq x y z
N MET A 1 21.59 14.86 5.20
CA MET A 1 20.47 15.67 5.78
C MET A 1 19.43 14.68 6.25
N LYS A 2 18.79 14.94 7.39
CA LYS A 2 17.71 14.05 7.88
C LYS A 2 16.51 14.19 6.93
N HIS A 3 15.95 13.05 6.47
CA HIS A 3 14.75 13.05 5.61
C HIS A 3 13.52 13.62 6.36
N PRO A 4 12.44 14.04 5.66
CA PRO A 4 11.16 14.41 6.27
C PRO A 4 10.56 13.25 7.07
N TYR A 5 10.00 13.52 8.25
CA TYR A 5 9.39 12.48 9.09
C TYR A 5 8.22 11.80 8.35
N THR A 6 8.33 10.50 8.15
CA THR A 6 7.37 9.71 7.37
C THR A 6 6.75 8.62 8.23
N SER A 7 5.40 8.64 8.31
CA SER A 7 4.63 7.59 8.97
C SER A 7 4.04 6.63 7.95
N ALA A 8 4.24 5.33 8.13
CA ALA A 8 3.66 4.29 7.28
C ALA A 8 2.32 3.81 7.86
N LEU A 9 1.27 3.78 7.04
CA LEU A 9 -0.03 3.17 7.32
C LEU A 9 -0.10 1.82 6.61
N ILE A 10 -0.01 0.74 7.38
CA ILE A 10 -0.13 -0.63 6.86
C ILE A 10 -1.58 -1.08 6.96
N LEU A 11 -2.26 -1.15 5.82
CA LEU A 11 -3.68 -1.49 5.76
C LEU A 11 -3.88 -3.01 5.76
N ALA A 12 -4.28 -3.53 6.91
CA ALA A 12 -4.48 -4.96 7.19
C ALA A 12 -5.95 -5.29 7.61
N ALA A 13 -6.90 -4.36 7.37
CA ALA A 13 -8.31 -4.51 7.78
C ALA A 13 -9.21 -5.11 6.67
N GLY A 14 -8.67 -5.53 5.55
CA GLY A 14 -9.45 -6.06 4.41
C GLY A 14 -10.13 -7.40 4.73
N SER A 15 -11.36 -7.58 4.25
CA SER A 15 -12.25 -8.70 4.58
C SER A 15 -11.86 -10.07 4.03
N SER A 16 -10.76 -10.22 3.31
CA SER A 16 -10.26 -11.50 2.74
C SER A 16 -11.33 -12.42 2.07
N LEU A 17 -12.45 -11.85 1.59
CA LEU A 17 -13.60 -12.60 1.05
C LEU A 17 -13.22 -13.62 -0.05
N ARG A 18 -12.21 -13.29 -0.87
CA ARG A 18 -11.72 -14.16 -1.96
C ARG A 18 -10.79 -15.28 -1.48
N MET A 19 -10.44 -15.31 -0.21
CA MET A 19 -9.54 -16.29 0.41
C MET A 19 -10.27 -17.43 1.12
N GLN A 20 -11.56 -17.65 0.82
CA GLN A 20 -12.36 -18.77 1.36
C GLN A 20 -12.33 -18.89 2.89
N GLY A 21 -12.37 -17.75 3.59
CA GLY A 21 -12.40 -17.71 5.06
C GLY A 21 -11.03 -17.64 5.74
N ILE A 22 -9.93 -17.70 4.98
CA ILE A 22 -8.57 -17.51 5.53
C ILE A 22 -8.25 -16.01 5.53
N ASP A 23 -7.86 -15.47 6.68
CA ASP A 23 -7.33 -14.10 6.70
C ASP A 23 -5.94 -14.09 6.05
N LYS A 24 -5.83 -13.40 4.92
CA LYS A 24 -4.59 -13.32 4.14
C LYS A 24 -3.41 -12.71 4.90
N MET A 25 -3.67 -11.91 5.95
CA MET A 25 -2.63 -11.37 6.81
C MET A 25 -1.95 -12.45 7.65
N MET A 26 -2.72 -13.50 8.00
CA MET A 26 -2.26 -14.65 8.79
C MET A 26 -1.70 -15.80 7.93
N LEU A 27 -1.74 -15.67 6.60
CA LEU A 27 -1.19 -16.66 5.71
C LEU A 27 0.31 -16.81 5.96
N MET A 28 0.76 -18.05 6.11
CA MET A 28 2.18 -18.37 6.30
C MET A 28 2.90 -18.40 4.96
N VAL A 29 4.04 -17.75 4.90
CA VAL A 29 4.98 -17.77 3.76
C VAL A 29 6.38 -17.89 4.35
N GLY A 30 7.11 -18.92 4.02
CA GLY A 30 8.47 -19.14 4.53
C GLY A 30 8.60 -19.09 6.06
N GLY A 31 7.60 -19.59 6.79
CA GLY A 31 7.61 -19.66 8.25
C GLY A 31 7.21 -18.40 9.00
N LYS A 32 6.79 -17.32 8.28
CA LYS A 32 6.26 -16.08 8.86
C LYS A 32 4.93 -15.72 8.19
N THR A 33 4.10 -14.95 8.89
CA THR A 33 2.85 -14.46 8.31
C THR A 33 3.13 -13.36 7.27
N VAL A 34 2.18 -13.17 6.35
CA VAL A 34 2.20 -12.06 5.38
C VAL A 34 2.37 -10.71 6.08
N LEU A 35 1.68 -10.49 7.21
CA LEU A 35 1.80 -9.25 7.96
C LEU A 35 3.22 -9.07 8.54
N GLU A 36 3.84 -10.13 9.09
CA GLU A 36 5.22 -10.07 9.60
C GLU A 36 6.21 -9.70 8.50
N HIS A 37 6.06 -10.30 7.31
CA HIS A 37 6.92 -9.93 6.17
C HIS A 37 6.77 -8.46 5.81
N THR A 38 5.53 -7.99 5.65
CA THR A 38 5.29 -6.58 5.31
C THR A 38 5.89 -5.63 6.35
N LEU A 39 5.67 -5.89 7.64
CA LEU A 39 6.22 -5.05 8.72
C LEU A 39 7.75 -5.07 8.73
N ALA A 40 8.37 -6.22 8.51
CA ALA A 40 9.83 -6.33 8.43
C ALA A 40 10.43 -5.49 7.29
N ARG A 41 9.74 -5.42 6.12
CA ARG A 41 10.20 -4.58 4.99
C ARG A 41 10.14 -3.09 5.34
N PHE A 42 9.04 -2.64 5.94
CA PHE A 42 8.92 -1.25 6.39
C PHE A 42 9.88 -0.92 7.52
N SER A 43 10.15 -1.87 8.41
CA SER A 43 11.14 -1.71 9.47
C SER A 43 12.57 -1.61 8.98
N ALA A 44 12.87 -2.17 7.81
CA ALA A 44 14.20 -2.10 7.18
C ALA A 44 14.40 -0.84 6.30
N SER A 45 13.33 -0.11 5.97
CA SER A 45 13.41 1.16 5.21
C SER A 45 14.15 2.23 6.01
N GLN A 46 14.92 3.06 5.31
CA GLN A 46 15.66 4.17 5.91
C GLN A 46 14.82 5.46 6.02
N THR A 47 13.67 5.49 5.37
CA THR A 47 12.80 6.68 5.29
C THR A 47 11.55 6.59 6.18
N VAL A 48 11.30 5.44 6.84
CA VAL A 48 10.12 5.23 7.70
C VAL A 48 10.47 5.42 9.17
N ASP A 49 9.88 6.43 9.80
CA ASP A 49 10.11 6.76 11.23
C ASP A 49 9.06 6.14 12.16
N GLU A 50 7.86 5.88 11.66
CA GLU A 50 6.72 5.37 12.43
C GLU A 50 5.87 4.42 11.60
N ILE A 51 5.35 3.37 12.23
CA ILE A 51 4.45 2.38 11.59
C ILE A 51 3.12 2.35 12.33
N VAL A 52 2.03 2.55 11.61
CA VAL A 52 0.65 2.42 12.11
C VAL A 52 -0.01 1.25 11.40
N VAL A 53 -0.35 0.20 12.14
CA VAL A 53 -1.04 -0.98 11.60
C VAL A 53 -2.55 -0.80 11.79
N VAL A 54 -3.27 -0.75 10.68
CA VAL A 54 -4.73 -0.65 10.68
C VAL A 54 -5.30 -2.03 10.34
N CYS A 55 -5.79 -2.74 11.34
CA CYS A 55 -6.14 -4.15 11.23
C CYS A 55 -7.63 -4.44 11.43
N SER A 56 -8.05 -5.66 11.05
CA SER A 56 -9.35 -6.21 11.40
C SER A 56 -9.38 -6.65 12.87
N PRO A 57 -10.58 -6.81 13.49
CA PRO A 57 -10.67 -7.38 14.83
C PRO A 57 -10.04 -8.77 14.95
N ALA A 58 -10.11 -9.57 13.88
CA ALA A 58 -9.63 -10.96 13.88
C ALA A 58 -8.12 -11.09 14.06
N ILE A 59 -7.34 -10.08 13.66
CA ILE A 59 -5.87 -10.14 13.72
C ILE A 59 -5.27 -9.13 14.72
N LYS A 60 -6.10 -8.35 15.42
CA LYS A 60 -5.62 -7.29 16.31
C LYS A 60 -4.72 -7.82 17.42
N ASP A 61 -5.16 -8.87 18.11
CA ASP A 61 -4.40 -9.45 19.22
C ASP A 61 -3.07 -10.03 18.73
N PHE A 62 -3.07 -10.71 17.58
CA PHE A 62 -1.84 -11.17 16.94
C PHE A 62 -0.92 -10.00 16.57
N ALA A 63 -1.46 -8.97 15.92
CA ALA A 63 -0.66 -7.81 15.53
C ALA A 63 0.02 -7.14 16.74
N GLN A 64 -0.63 -7.14 17.91
CA GLN A 64 -0.09 -6.59 19.16
C GLN A 64 1.09 -7.41 19.74
N THR A 65 1.24 -8.67 19.34
CA THR A 65 2.38 -9.51 19.77
C THR A 65 3.63 -9.28 18.91
N LEU A 66 3.50 -8.61 17.77
CA LEU A 66 4.60 -8.43 16.82
C LEU A 66 5.60 -7.38 17.32
N SER A 67 6.89 -7.70 17.17
CA SER A 67 7.97 -6.77 17.49
C SER A 67 8.21 -5.85 16.31
N ILE A 68 7.98 -4.55 16.51
CA ILE A 68 8.22 -3.49 15.52
C ILE A 68 9.22 -2.51 16.14
N PRO A 69 10.44 -2.37 15.56
CA PRO A 69 11.50 -1.53 16.14
C PRO A 69 11.17 -0.04 16.20
N GLN A 70 10.44 0.46 15.17
CA GLN A 70 10.05 1.87 15.11
C GLN A 70 8.95 2.19 16.12
N LYS A 71 8.74 3.48 16.36
CA LYS A 71 7.51 3.94 17.01
C LYS A 71 6.32 3.38 16.26
N HIS A 72 5.40 2.73 16.96
CA HIS A 72 4.27 2.09 16.30
C HIS A 72 2.98 2.17 17.12
N SER A 73 1.86 1.99 16.41
CA SER A 73 0.54 1.81 16.99
C SER A 73 -0.29 0.82 16.17
N ILE A 74 -1.21 0.13 16.85
CA ILE A 74 -2.09 -0.86 16.25
C ILE A 74 -3.54 -0.49 16.58
N LEU A 75 -4.35 -0.32 15.54
CA LEU A 75 -5.73 0.12 15.69
C LEU A 75 -6.67 -0.63 14.74
N LEU A 76 -7.95 -0.56 15.05
CA LEU A 76 -8.98 -1.15 14.21
C LEU A 76 -9.27 -0.26 13.01
N GLY A 77 -9.41 -0.88 11.83
CA GLY A 77 -9.89 -0.24 10.63
C GLY A 77 -11.40 -0.01 10.62
N GLY A 78 -11.87 0.70 9.61
CA GLY A 78 -13.27 0.92 9.35
C GLY A 78 -13.88 -0.14 8.42
N LYS A 79 -15.15 0.09 8.04
CA LYS A 79 -15.88 -0.79 7.11
C LYS A 79 -15.39 -0.68 5.67
N THR A 80 -14.77 0.45 5.30
CA THR A 80 -14.20 0.69 3.97
C THR A 80 -12.70 0.93 4.07
N ARG A 81 -12.00 0.84 2.92
CA ARG A 81 -10.57 1.16 2.82
C ARG A 81 -10.32 2.61 3.24
N GLN A 82 -11.15 3.54 2.77
CA GLN A 82 -11.06 4.95 3.10
C GLN A 82 -11.21 5.20 4.61
N GLN A 83 -12.20 4.55 5.27
CA GLN A 83 -12.36 4.66 6.72
C GLN A 83 -11.15 4.14 7.48
N SER A 84 -10.50 3.10 6.98
CA SER A 84 -9.26 2.56 7.55
C SER A 84 -8.09 3.55 7.39
N VAL A 85 -7.96 4.18 6.23
CA VAL A 85 -6.98 5.26 6.00
C VAL A 85 -7.25 6.44 6.95
N CYS A 86 -8.50 6.88 7.08
CA CYS A 86 -8.89 7.96 8.01
C CYS A 86 -8.54 7.62 9.46
N ALA A 87 -8.75 6.37 9.89
CA ALA A 87 -8.40 5.93 11.24
C ALA A 87 -6.89 5.98 11.47
N GLY A 88 -6.11 5.47 10.50
CA GLY A 88 -4.66 5.53 10.53
C GLY A 88 -4.10 6.95 10.59
N LEU A 89 -4.60 7.85 9.76
CA LEU A 89 -4.18 9.26 9.72
C LEU A 89 -4.39 10.00 11.05
N ARG A 90 -5.38 9.61 11.84
CA ARG A 90 -5.60 10.19 13.18
C ARG A 90 -4.60 9.69 14.21
N ALA A 91 -3.98 8.55 13.95
CA ALA A 91 -3.07 7.88 14.87
C ALA A 91 -1.59 8.19 14.63
N ILE A 92 -1.24 8.71 13.44
CA ILE A 92 0.15 9.09 13.14
C ILE A 92 0.63 10.27 13.97
N SER A 93 1.94 10.35 14.15
CA SER A 93 2.61 11.43 14.87
C SER A 93 2.25 12.81 14.33
N ALA A 94 2.12 13.81 15.20
CA ALA A 94 2.01 15.21 14.79
C ALA A 94 3.24 15.70 14.00
N GLN A 95 4.40 15.07 14.17
CA GLN A 95 5.64 15.37 13.46
C GLN A 95 5.65 14.86 12.01
N SER A 96 4.72 13.97 11.66
CA SER A 96 4.66 13.38 10.32
C SER A 96 4.43 14.44 9.25
N GLN A 97 5.35 14.52 8.29
CA GLN A 97 5.28 15.40 7.13
C GLN A 97 4.77 14.64 5.90
N PHE A 98 5.08 13.34 5.83
CA PHE A 98 4.61 12.45 4.78
C PHE A 98 3.91 11.23 5.37
N VAL A 99 2.98 10.67 4.60
CA VAL A 99 2.27 9.44 4.90
C VAL A 99 2.48 8.44 3.76
N ALA A 100 2.97 7.25 4.11
CA ALA A 100 3.10 6.11 3.20
C ALA A 100 1.93 5.16 3.44
N ILE A 101 1.05 4.98 2.44
CA ILE A 101 -0.11 4.10 2.54
C ILE A 101 0.21 2.81 1.80
N HIS A 102 0.17 1.68 2.52
CA HIS A 102 0.55 0.40 1.96
C HIS A 102 -0.46 -0.70 2.23
N ASP A 103 -0.71 -1.51 1.21
CA ASP A 103 -1.52 -2.73 1.36
C ASP A 103 -0.73 -3.79 2.14
N GLY A 104 -1.18 -4.15 3.35
CA GLY A 104 -0.53 -5.18 4.18
C GLY A 104 -0.41 -6.56 3.51
N ALA A 105 -1.14 -6.77 2.40
CA ALA A 105 -1.08 -7.97 1.58
C ALA A 105 0.02 -7.96 0.50
N ARG A 106 0.99 -7.04 0.55
CA ARG A 106 2.17 -7.01 -0.34
C ARG A 106 3.46 -7.25 0.46
N PRO A 107 3.74 -8.51 0.85
CA PRO A 107 4.84 -8.84 1.75
C PRO A 107 6.24 -8.73 1.12
N PHE A 108 6.32 -8.60 -0.20
CA PHE A 108 7.59 -8.61 -0.94
C PHE A 108 8.05 -7.23 -1.42
N VAL A 109 7.39 -6.15 -0.99
CA VAL A 109 7.90 -4.79 -1.22
C VAL A 109 9.34 -4.69 -0.71
N SER A 110 10.28 -4.20 -1.51
CA SER A 110 11.65 -4.01 -1.03
C SER A 110 11.77 -2.72 -0.19
N PRO A 111 12.67 -2.66 0.80
CA PRO A 111 12.99 -1.42 1.49
C PRO A 111 13.46 -0.33 0.50
N GLU A 112 14.20 -0.71 -0.52
CA GLU A 112 14.69 0.17 -1.58
C GLU A 112 13.56 0.79 -2.40
N LEU A 113 12.47 0.05 -2.66
CA LEU A 113 11.28 0.60 -3.31
C LEU A 113 10.58 1.61 -2.39
N ILE A 114 10.44 1.29 -1.10
CA ILE A 114 9.83 2.20 -0.12
C ILE A 114 10.61 3.52 -0.11
N ASP A 115 11.94 3.45 0.01
CA ASP A 115 12.82 4.62 0.07
C ASP A 115 12.77 5.42 -1.24
N ARG A 116 12.80 4.76 -2.40
CA ARG A 116 12.70 5.42 -3.73
C ARG A 116 11.38 6.17 -3.91
N VAL A 117 10.25 5.58 -3.47
CA VAL A 117 8.93 6.26 -3.51
C VAL A 117 8.92 7.46 -2.55
N ALA A 118 9.50 7.32 -1.36
CA ALA A 118 9.58 8.40 -0.38
C ALA A 118 10.39 9.59 -0.91
N GLU A 119 11.57 9.35 -1.45
CA GLU A 119 12.43 10.39 -2.04
C GLU A 119 11.72 11.14 -3.18
N ALA A 120 11.03 10.42 -4.06
CA ALA A 120 10.24 11.04 -5.12
C ALA A 120 9.07 11.87 -4.55
N ALA A 121 8.37 11.37 -3.52
CA ALA A 121 7.30 12.11 -2.85
C ALA A 121 7.81 13.37 -2.16
N TYR A 122 9.00 13.33 -1.54
CA TYR A 122 9.62 14.51 -0.93
C TYR A 122 9.88 15.61 -1.95
N ALA A 123 10.23 15.24 -3.18
CA ALA A 123 10.50 16.19 -4.24
C ALA A 123 9.25 16.77 -4.90
N CYS A 124 8.19 15.96 -5.08
CA CYS A 124 7.00 16.35 -5.87
C CYS A 124 5.68 16.40 -5.08
N GLY A 125 5.69 16.10 -3.78
CA GLY A 125 4.50 16.14 -2.93
C GLY A 125 3.66 14.87 -2.91
N GLY A 126 3.78 14.01 -3.93
CA GLY A 126 3.12 12.70 -4.00
C GLY A 126 3.80 11.77 -4.99
N ALA A 127 3.99 10.49 -4.64
CA ALA A 127 4.58 9.50 -5.52
C ALA A 127 3.99 8.10 -5.32
N ILE A 128 3.98 7.33 -6.40
CA ILE A 128 3.48 5.96 -6.45
C ILE A 128 4.41 5.07 -7.26
N PRO A 129 4.52 3.76 -6.96
CA PRO A 129 5.24 2.83 -7.81
C PRO A 129 4.32 2.31 -8.92
N GLY A 130 4.85 2.20 -10.13
CA GLY A 130 4.13 1.71 -11.30
C GLY A 130 4.94 0.71 -12.13
N LEU A 131 4.29 -0.37 -12.57
CA LEU A 131 4.84 -1.31 -13.54
C LEU A 131 4.35 -0.97 -14.93
N SER A 132 5.21 -1.06 -15.92
CA SER A 132 4.83 -0.90 -17.33
C SER A 132 3.85 -2.01 -17.74
N VAL A 133 2.88 -1.65 -18.56
CA VAL A 133 1.89 -2.59 -19.10
C VAL A 133 2.50 -3.37 -20.26
N SER A 134 2.67 -4.68 -20.11
CA SER A 134 3.23 -5.59 -21.11
C SER A 134 2.19 -6.03 -22.14
N ASP A 135 0.95 -6.29 -21.70
CA ASP A 135 -0.13 -6.80 -22.55
C ASP A 135 -0.88 -5.70 -23.28
N THR A 136 -1.59 -6.07 -24.34
CA THR A 136 -2.49 -5.15 -25.05
C THR A 136 -3.71 -4.85 -24.19
N VAL A 137 -3.96 -3.55 -23.93
CA VAL A 137 -5.12 -3.09 -23.15
C VAL A 137 -6.22 -2.61 -24.10
N LYS A 138 -7.44 -3.11 -23.89
CA LYS A 138 -8.63 -2.71 -24.62
C LYS A 138 -9.62 -1.97 -23.73
N ARG A 139 -10.17 -0.87 -24.21
CA ARG A 139 -11.39 -0.30 -23.63
C ARG A 139 -12.59 -1.06 -24.18
N VAL A 140 -13.49 -1.46 -23.30
CA VAL A 140 -14.74 -2.13 -23.64
C VAL A 140 -15.94 -1.35 -23.12
N ASP A 141 -17.09 -1.47 -23.76
CA ASP A 141 -18.35 -0.92 -23.28
C ASP A 141 -19.05 -1.84 -22.26
N GLY A 142 -20.24 -1.44 -21.80
CA GLY A 142 -21.04 -2.20 -20.84
C GLY A 142 -21.50 -3.57 -21.35
N GLN A 143 -21.46 -3.82 -22.66
CA GLN A 143 -21.78 -5.09 -23.33
C GLN A 143 -20.52 -5.93 -23.60
N LYS A 144 -19.36 -5.49 -23.08
CA LYS A 144 -18.04 -6.11 -23.29
C LYS A 144 -17.57 -6.13 -24.75
N THR A 145 -18.06 -5.19 -25.57
CA THR A 145 -17.59 -4.99 -26.94
C THR A 145 -16.40 -4.05 -26.95
N VAL A 146 -15.34 -4.43 -27.69
CA VAL A 146 -14.11 -3.62 -27.80
C VAL A 146 -14.40 -2.28 -28.47
N GLN A 147 -14.06 -1.19 -27.82
CA GLN A 147 -14.19 0.18 -28.34
C GLN A 147 -12.87 0.69 -28.93
N GLU A 148 -11.77 0.50 -28.21
CA GLU A 148 -10.45 0.95 -28.67
C GLU A 148 -9.31 0.14 -28.07
N THR A 149 -8.14 0.25 -28.70
CA THR A 149 -6.87 -0.21 -28.12
C THR A 149 -6.17 0.98 -27.47
N LEU A 150 -5.90 0.90 -26.17
CA LEU A 150 -5.18 1.95 -25.47
C LEU A 150 -3.68 1.87 -25.76
N ASP A 151 -3.02 3.03 -25.83
CA ASP A 151 -1.57 3.09 -25.90
C ASP A 151 -0.98 2.67 -24.53
N ARG A 152 -0.47 1.45 -24.48
CA ARG A 152 0.10 0.88 -23.26
C ARG A 152 1.35 1.61 -22.77
N ALA A 153 2.05 2.36 -23.63
CA ALA A 153 3.21 3.15 -23.22
C ALA A 153 2.84 4.29 -22.27
N SER A 154 1.58 4.72 -22.28
CA SER A 154 1.02 5.74 -21.37
C SER A 154 0.36 5.16 -20.11
N LEU A 155 0.39 3.84 -19.91
CA LEU A 155 -0.29 3.15 -18.82
C LEU A 155 0.69 2.48 -17.87
N VAL A 156 0.32 2.44 -16.59
CA VAL A 156 1.07 1.70 -15.55
C VAL A 156 0.11 0.90 -14.66
N PHE A 157 0.57 -0.26 -14.21
CA PHE A 157 -0.07 -0.97 -13.10
C PHE A 157 0.44 -0.39 -11.78
N VAL A 158 -0.46 0.26 -11.05
CA VAL A 158 -0.11 0.94 -9.79
C VAL A 158 0.07 -0.06 -8.65
N GLN A 159 1.13 0.15 -7.87
CA GLN A 159 1.40 -0.60 -6.65
C GLN A 159 1.33 0.30 -5.42
N THR A 160 1.64 -0.25 -4.25
CA THR A 160 1.89 0.47 -3.01
C THR A 160 3.28 0.11 -2.47
N PRO A 161 3.96 0.98 -1.65
CA PRO A 161 3.38 2.14 -0.96
C PRO A 161 3.07 3.30 -1.88
N GLN A 162 2.02 4.05 -1.57
CA GLN A 162 1.74 5.35 -2.14
C GLN A 162 2.08 6.40 -1.08
N ILE A 163 2.93 7.36 -1.39
CA ILE A 163 3.47 8.29 -0.41
C ILE A 163 3.11 9.71 -0.79
N PHE A 164 2.56 10.46 0.18
CA PHE A 164 2.02 11.79 -0.05
C PHE A 164 2.38 12.75 1.07
N SER A 165 2.46 14.05 0.76
CA SER A 165 2.42 15.12 1.75
C SER A 165 1.20 14.93 2.65
N ARG A 166 1.43 14.77 3.96
CA ARG A 166 0.36 14.57 4.94
C ARG A 166 -0.66 15.70 4.92
N GLU A 167 -0.19 16.93 4.90
CA GLU A 167 -1.04 18.13 4.92
C GLU A 167 -2.02 18.14 3.74
N LYS A 168 -1.48 17.97 2.51
CA LYS A 168 -2.30 17.92 1.29
C LYS A 168 -3.26 16.74 1.32
N PHE A 169 -2.75 15.55 1.67
CA PHE A 169 -3.56 14.33 1.70
C PHE A 169 -4.75 14.46 2.66
N GLN A 170 -4.53 15.01 3.87
CA GLN A 170 -5.60 15.25 4.84
C GLN A 170 -6.62 16.26 4.35
N ALA A 171 -6.18 17.37 3.74
CA ALA A 171 -7.07 18.39 3.19
C ALA A 171 -7.95 17.82 2.08
N PHE A 172 -7.37 17.08 1.14
CA PHE A 172 -8.09 16.49 0.02
C PHE A 172 -9.06 15.39 0.48
N LEU A 173 -8.65 14.56 1.43
CA LEU A 173 -9.50 13.52 2.00
C LEU A 173 -10.73 14.10 2.73
N GLN A 174 -10.59 15.25 3.40
CA GLN A 174 -11.71 15.95 4.05
C GLN A 174 -12.69 16.56 3.04
N ALA A 175 -12.18 17.05 1.90
CA ALA A 175 -13.00 17.63 0.83
C ALA A 175 -13.65 16.56 -0.08
N ALA A 176 -13.21 15.33 0.04
CA ALA A 176 -13.57 14.23 -0.85
C ALA A 176 -15.04 13.84 -0.77
N LYS A 177 -15.68 13.65 -1.93
CA LYS A 177 -17.04 13.12 -2.07
C LYS A 177 -17.00 11.70 -2.61
N GLY A 178 -17.27 10.72 -1.75
CA GLY A 178 -17.34 9.30 -2.13
C GLY A 178 -16.09 8.48 -1.76
N ASP A 179 -16.12 7.19 -2.09
CA ASP A 179 -15.04 6.24 -1.82
C ASP A 179 -14.03 6.24 -2.98
N TYR A 180 -12.76 6.11 -2.63
CA TYR A 180 -11.64 5.99 -3.58
C TYR A 180 -11.12 4.57 -3.60
N THR A 181 -10.80 4.08 -4.78
CA THR A 181 -10.16 2.78 -4.99
C THR A 181 -8.64 2.87 -4.89
N ASP A 182 -8.11 4.07 -5.08
CA ASP A 182 -6.68 4.39 -5.08
C ASP A 182 -6.44 5.75 -4.44
N ASP A 183 -5.39 5.87 -3.61
CA ASP A 183 -5.15 7.09 -2.83
C ASP A 183 -4.63 8.25 -3.71
N SER A 184 -3.95 7.96 -4.82
CA SER A 184 -3.47 8.96 -5.77
C SER A 184 -4.61 9.76 -6.41
N GLN A 185 -5.82 9.18 -6.54
CA GLN A 185 -6.99 9.85 -7.08
C GLN A 185 -7.33 11.16 -6.33
N LEU A 186 -7.01 11.23 -5.03
CA LEU A 186 -7.21 12.46 -4.25
C LEU A 186 -6.36 13.61 -4.77
N PHE A 187 -5.10 13.32 -5.13
CA PHE A 187 -4.18 14.31 -5.68
C PHE A 187 -4.59 14.72 -7.09
N GLU A 188 -4.88 13.74 -7.95
CA GLU A 188 -5.31 13.95 -9.34
C GLU A 188 -6.57 14.84 -9.41
N GLN A 189 -7.59 14.56 -8.58
CA GLN A 189 -8.84 15.33 -8.54
C GLN A 189 -8.67 16.76 -8.01
N ASN A 190 -7.61 17.03 -7.26
CA ASN A 190 -7.27 18.35 -6.76
C ASN A 190 -6.21 19.06 -7.61
N GLY A 191 -5.88 18.52 -8.80
CA GLY A 191 -4.94 19.14 -9.75
C GLY A 191 -3.47 19.06 -9.32
N GLU A 192 -3.15 18.20 -8.36
CA GLU A 192 -1.78 17.97 -7.89
C GLU A 192 -1.11 16.87 -8.69
N ALA A 193 0.16 17.05 -9.02
CA ALA A 193 0.95 16.05 -9.70
C ALA A 193 1.29 14.89 -8.75
N VAL A 194 1.25 13.66 -9.30
CA VAL A 194 1.76 12.46 -8.64
C VAL A 194 2.86 11.86 -9.49
N CYS A 195 4.06 11.75 -8.92
CA CYS A 195 5.20 11.16 -9.62
C CYS A 195 5.08 9.64 -9.63
N VAL A 196 5.39 9.02 -10.78
CA VAL A 196 5.47 7.57 -10.91
C VAL A 196 6.93 7.16 -10.89
N VAL A 197 7.30 6.25 -9.97
CA VAL A 197 8.62 5.60 -9.95
C VAL A 197 8.51 4.16 -10.44
N PRO A 198 9.58 3.55 -10.96
CA PRO A 198 9.56 2.13 -11.34
C PRO A 198 9.18 1.25 -10.15
N GLY A 199 8.11 0.44 -10.32
CA GLY A 199 7.69 -0.59 -9.38
C GLY A 199 8.56 -1.85 -9.46
N GLU A 200 8.13 -2.89 -8.76
CA GLU A 200 8.84 -4.19 -8.72
C GLU A 200 7.88 -5.33 -9.02
N ASP A 201 8.25 -6.23 -9.94
CA ASP A 201 7.44 -7.42 -10.29
C ASP A 201 7.24 -8.34 -9.09
N THR A 202 8.19 -8.32 -8.14
CA THR A 202 8.10 -9.08 -6.89
C THR A 202 7.11 -8.49 -5.89
N ASN A 203 6.74 -7.21 -6.01
CA ASN A 203 5.82 -6.53 -5.08
C ASN A 203 4.36 -6.90 -5.38
N VAL A 204 4.09 -8.21 -5.42
CA VAL A 204 2.78 -8.78 -5.70
C VAL A 204 1.82 -8.57 -4.52
N LYS A 205 0.52 -8.46 -4.85
CA LYS A 205 -0.56 -8.38 -3.85
C LYS A 205 -1.24 -9.74 -3.71
N ILE A 206 -1.20 -10.32 -2.54
CA ILE A 206 -1.91 -11.57 -2.24
C ILE A 206 -3.40 -11.28 -2.11
N THR A 207 -4.20 -11.83 -3.03
CA THR A 207 -5.66 -11.61 -3.10
C THR A 207 -6.47 -12.88 -3.27
N THR A 208 -5.86 -13.94 -3.80
CA THR A 208 -6.45 -15.23 -4.09
C THR A 208 -5.59 -16.38 -3.55
N PRO A 209 -6.12 -17.61 -3.42
CA PRO A 209 -5.31 -18.79 -3.08
C PRO A 209 -4.17 -19.06 -4.09
N ALA A 210 -4.35 -18.74 -5.36
CA ALA A 210 -3.30 -18.87 -6.37
C ALA A 210 -2.11 -17.91 -6.07
N ASP A 211 -2.41 -16.68 -5.64
CA ASP A 211 -1.38 -15.73 -5.23
C ASP A 211 -0.60 -16.23 -4.02
N ALA A 212 -1.26 -16.97 -3.11
CA ALA A 212 -0.63 -17.57 -1.95
C ALA A 212 0.42 -18.62 -2.33
N ALA A 213 0.07 -19.52 -3.27
CA ALA A 213 0.99 -20.52 -3.79
C ALA A 213 2.18 -19.86 -4.52
N PHE A 214 1.90 -18.80 -5.30
CA PHE A 214 2.94 -18.01 -5.96
C PHE A 214 3.86 -17.31 -4.94
N ALA A 215 3.30 -16.77 -3.86
CA ALA A 215 4.06 -16.12 -2.79
C ALA A 215 5.06 -17.07 -2.12
N GLU A 216 4.68 -18.32 -1.87
CA GLU A 216 5.59 -19.33 -1.29
C GLU A 216 6.74 -19.67 -2.24
N GLU A 217 6.47 -19.80 -3.54
CA GLU A 217 7.52 -20.02 -4.55
C GLU A 217 8.43 -18.80 -4.69
N LEU A 218 7.86 -17.60 -4.70
CA LEU A 218 8.63 -16.36 -4.77
C LEU A 218 9.54 -16.20 -3.54
N PHE A 219 9.05 -16.51 -2.34
CA PHE A 219 9.85 -16.51 -1.12
C PHE A 219 11.07 -17.42 -1.24
N ARG A 220 10.90 -18.67 -1.72
CA ARG A 220 12.00 -19.62 -1.91
C ARG A 220 13.09 -19.15 -2.87
N ARG A 221 12.72 -18.29 -3.85
CA ARG A 221 13.67 -17.73 -4.81
C ARG A 221 14.41 -16.50 -4.29
N LEU A 222 13.83 -15.79 -3.34
CA LEU A 222 14.40 -14.56 -2.77
C LEU A 222 15.20 -14.81 -1.48
N SER A 223 15.09 -16.04 -0.90
CA SER A 223 15.82 -16.49 0.30
C SER A 223 17.10 -17.15 -0.09
#